data_4fea7a980b338c2f6e2c0e251b4f9da3
#
_entry.id   4fea7a980b338c2f6e2c0e251b4f9da3
#
_cell.length_a   1.000
_cell.length_b   1.000
_cell.length_c   1.000
_cell.angle_alpha   90.00
_cell.angle_beta   90.00
_cell.angle_gamma   90.00
#
_symmetry.space_group_name_H-M   'P 1'
#
loop_
_entity.id
_entity.type
_entity.pdbx_description
1 polymer ?
#
loop_
_entity_poly.entity_id
_entity_poly.type
_entity_poly.pdbx_seq_one_letter_code
_entity_poly.pdbx_strand_id
1 'polypeptide(L)'
;QAWETTIRALIGSILVSVFVVAPLTIWFVDISRRRGRSILQERHERGAMLVDRAVLVSEIAQHNAEKFEEDARQFFPGRSPAAVLRLPFVTRKAGGIHHPYTLAGIPYPHRLEQSHSMLIGTTGAGKTTELRSLVSQMRQRQDSAVIFDLTGAYVEAFYDPMRDTILNPMDQRCPAWSIFNDCS
;
A
#
# COMPACT_ATOMS: atom_id res chain seq x y z
N GLN A 1 37.89 -24.15 54.17
CA GLN A 1 38.67 -24.59 52.96
C GLN A 1 37.73 -25.15 51.86
N ALA A 2 36.82 -26.11 52.19
CA ALA A 2 35.90 -26.67 51.15
C ALA A 2 34.95 -25.64 50.56
N TRP A 3 34.47 -24.66 51.31
CA TRP A 3 33.60 -23.58 50.87
C TRP A 3 34.26 -22.62 49.88
N GLU A 4 35.51 -22.27 50.13
CA GLU A 4 36.29 -21.38 49.24
C GLU A 4 36.57 -22.03 47.89
N THR A 5 36.86 -23.33 47.82
CA THR A 5 37.05 -24.07 46.59
C THR A 5 35.76 -24.15 45.77
N THR A 6 34.60 -24.31 46.43
CA THR A 6 33.30 -24.33 45.76
C THR A 6 32.96 -22.97 45.16
N ILE A 7 33.18 -21.87 45.89
CA ILE A 7 32.93 -20.52 45.39
C ILE A 7 33.87 -20.20 44.19
N ARG A 8 35.13 -20.54 44.28
CA ARG A 8 36.09 -20.33 43.17
C ARG A 8 35.69 -21.12 41.93
N ALA A 9 35.26 -22.35 42.08
CA ALA A 9 34.74 -23.17 40.98
C ALA A 9 33.50 -22.57 40.36
N LEU A 10 32.55 -22.05 41.16
CA LEU A 10 31.34 -21.39 40.72
C LEU A 10 31.65 -20.09 39.94
N ILE A 11 32.48 -19.26 40.48
CA ILE A 11 32.94 -18.02 39.79
C ILE A 11 33.64 -18.35 38.48
N GLY A 12 34.53 -19.35 38.49
CA GLY A 12 35.24 -19.82 37.29
C GLY A 12 34.30 -20.31 36.22
N SER A 13 33.27 -21.11 36.60
CA SER A 13 32.26 -21.60 35.60
C SER A 13 31.40 -20.50 35.03
N ILE A 14 31.01 -19.49 35.81
CA ILE A 14 30.28 -18.33 35.34
C ILE A 14 31.13 -17.51 34.33
N LEU A 15 32.39 -17.24 34.68
CA LEU A 15 33.31 -16.51 33.81
C LEU A 15 33.52 -17.26 32.48
N VAL A 16 33.80 -18.57 32.51
CA VAL A 16 33.96 -19.38 31.30
C VAL A 16 32.67 -19.38 30.48
N SER A 17 31.48 -19.50 31.12
CA SER A 17 30.21 -19.44 30.46
C SER A 17 29.98 -18.11 29.73
N VAL A 18 30.29 -16.99 30.36
CA VAL A 18 30.17 -15.66 29.73
C VAL A 18 31.13 -15.51 28.55
N PHE A 19 32.41 -15.96 28.72
CA PHE A 19 33.42 -15.87 27.66
C PHE A 19 33.13 -16.76 26.45
N VAL A 20 32.37 -17.83 26.60
CA VAL A 20 31.98 -18.74 25.50
C VAL A 20 30.65 -18.36 24.90
N VAL A 21 29.65 -18.11 25.75
CA VAL A 21 28.26 -17.87 25.28
C VAL A 21 28.12 -16.49 24.62
N ALA A 22 28.78 -15.45 25.17
CA ALA A 22 28.66 -14.11 24.59
C ALA A 22 29.20 -14.01 23.15
N PRO A 23 30.41 -14.48 22.82
CA PRO A 23 30.89 -14.44 21.44
C PRO A 23 30.07 -15.36 20.52
N LEU A 24 29.61 -16.51 20.99
CA LEU A 24 28.74 -17.39 20.20
C LEU A 24 27.39 -16.75 19.86
N THR A 25 26.78 -16.06 20.80
CA THR A 25 25.53 -15.33 20.56
C THR A 25 25.73 -14.17 19.61
N ILE A 26 26.78 -13.38 19.78
CA ILE A 26 27.13 -12.29 18.86
C ILE A 26 27.38 -12.83 17.43
N TRP A 27 28.16 -13.90 17.32
CA TRP A 27 28.44 -14.55 16.04
C TRP A 27 27.17 -15.10 15.37
N PHE A 28 26.28 -15.76 16.14
CA PHE A 28 25.01 -16.27 15.63
C PHE A 28 24.09 -15.14 15.14
N VAL A 29 23.98 -14.05 15.92
CA VAL A 29 23.18 -12.88 15.54
C VAL A 29 23.75 -12.22 14.28
N ASP A 30 25.10 -12.11 14.18
CA ASP A 30 25.73 -11.52 13.00
C ASP A 30 25.53 -12.39 11.74
N ILE A 31 25.68 -13.72 11.84
CA ILE A 31 25.36 -14.64 10.74
C ILE A 31 23.88 -14.55 10.33
N SER A 32 22.97 -14.52 11.31
CA SER A 32 21.54 -14.42 11.03
C SER A 32 21.20 -13.11 10.31
N ARG A 33 21.83 -12.01 10.71
CA ARG A 33 21.69 -10.70 10.03
C ARG A 33 22.31 -10.67 8.64
N ARG A 34 23.45 -11.33 8.44
CA ARG A 34 24.10 -11.43 7.13
C ARG A 34 23.31 -12.29 6.17
N ARG A 35 22.79 -13.44 6.61
CA ARG A 35 21.91 -14.28 5.81
C ARG A 35 20.60 -13.58 5.45
N GLY A 36 19.98 -12.88 6.39
CA GLY A 36 18.79 -12.06 6.10
C GLY A 36 19.06 -11.00 5.02
N ARG A 37 20.18 -10.31 5.08
CA ARG A 37 20.59 -9.34 4.04
C ARG A 37 20.91 -10.00 2.70
N SER A 38 21.52 -11.18 2.69
CA SER A 38 21.81 -11.92 1.46
C SER A 38 20.54 -12.37 0.74
N ILE A 39 19.51 -12.83 1.47
CA ILE A 39 18.22 -13.20 0.89
C ILE A 39 17.52 -11.97 0.28
N LEU A 40 17.67 -10.80 0.88
CA LEU A 40 17.14 -9.55 0.35
C LEU A 40 17.90 -9.12 -0.91
N GLN A 41 19.23 -9.30 -0.95
CA GLN A 41 20.05 -9.00 -2.12
C GLN A 41 19.82 -9.95 -3.30
N GLU A 42 19.65 -11.27 -3.07
CA GLU A 42 19.34 -12.23 -4.14
C GLU A 42 17.98 -11.93 -4.83
N ARG A 43 17.03 -11.35 -4.10
CA ARG A 43 15.78 -10.87 -4.71
C ARG A 43 15.97 -9.59 -5.54
N HIS A 44 17.05 -8.86 -5.34
CA HIS A 44 17.38 -7.65 -6.08
C HIS A 44 17.78 -7.94 -7.56
N GLU A 45 18.33 -9.09 -7.85
CA GLU A 45 18.72 -9.49 -9.21
C GLU A 45 17.55 -9.63 -10.19
N ARG A 46 16.31 -9.60 -9.71
CA ARG A 46 15.08 -9.65 -10.54
C ARG A 46 14.38 -8.30 -10.73
N GLY A 47 15.04 -7.19 -10.45
CA GLY A 47 14.52 -5.85 -10.72
C GLY A 47 13.53 -5.28 -9.68
N ALA A 48 13.17 -6.03 -8.62
CA ALA A 48 12.33 -5.53 -7.52
C ALA A 48 13.13 -5.50 -6.22
N MET A 49 13.17 -4.35 -5.54
CA MET A 49 13.77 -4.20 -4.22
C MET A 49 12.74 -4.42 -3.12
N LEU A 50 13.08 -5.21 -2.09
CA LEU A 50 12.32 -5.24 -0.85
C LEU A 50 12.77 -4.07 0.02
N VAL A 51 11.87 -3.14 0.25
CA VAL A 51 12.10 -1.99 1.11
C VAL A 51 11.17 -2.03 2.32
N ASP A 52 11.57 -1.40 3.41
CA ASP A 52 10.70 -1.20 4.55
C ASP A 52 9.52 -0.30 4.13
N ARG A 53 8.33 -0.58 4.71
CA ARG A 53 7.12 0.21 4.45
C ARG A 53 7.32 1.70 4.71
N ALA A 54 8.02 2.06 5.78
CA ALA A 54 8.25 3.47 6.14
C ALA A 54 9.10 4.18 5.07
N VAL A 55 10.13 3.50 4.56
CA VAL A 55 10.98 4.02 3.47
C VAL A 55 10.15 4.19 2.21
N LEU A 56 9.38 3.17 1.81
CA LEU A 56 8.54 3.23 0.62
C LEU A 56 7.53 4.39 0.68
N VAL A 57 6.84 4.54 1.82
CA VAL A 57 5.87 5.63 2.00
C VAL A 57 6.55 7.00 1.90
N SER A 58 7.74 7.16 2.48
CA SER A 58 8.48 8.43 2.41
C SER A 58 8.94 8.76 0.98
N GLU A 59 9.44 7.78 0.25
CA GLU A 59 9.87 7.95 -1.15
C GLU A 59 8.69 8.30 -2.06
N ILE A 60 7.56 7.60 -1.91
CA ILE A 60 6.34 7.92 -2.68
C ILE A 60 5.81 9.30 -2.31
N ALA A 61 5.82 9.68 -1.03
CA ALA A 61 5.36 10.99 -0.60
C ALA A 61 6.23 12.12 -1.19
N GLN A 62 7.54 11.93 -1.20
CA GLN A 62 8.46 12.89 -1.83
C GLN A 62 8.20 12.99 -3.34
N HIS A 63 8.13 11.85 -4.05
CA HIS A 63 7.82 11.82 -5.47
C HIS A 63 6.48 12.51 -5.79
N ASN A 64 5.45 12.21 -5.01
CA ASN A 64 4.13 12.81 -5.19
C ASN A 64 4.14 14.32 -4.93
N ALA A 65 4.94 14.80 -3.97
CA ALA A 65 5.09 16.23 -3.69
C ALA A 65 5.77 16.97 -4.85
N GLU A 66 6.85 16.40 -5.39
CA GLU A 66 7.56 16.95 -6.56
C GLU A 66 6.62 17.03 -7.78
N LYS A 67 5.88 15.95 -8.05
CA LYS A 67 4.92 15.90 -9.17
C LYS A 67 3.73 16.83 -8.97
N PHE A 68 3.25 16.97 -7.74
CA PHE A 68 2.23 17.96 -7.41
C PHE A 68 2.70 19.39 -7.71
N GLU A 69 3.95 19.72 -7.39
CA GLU A 69 4.49 21.05 -7.71
C GLU A 69 4.57 21.30 -9.22
N GLU A 70 4.99 20.28 -9.98
CA GLU A 70 5.02 20.35 -11.46
C GLU A 70 3.61 20.60 -12.02
N ASP A 71 2.62 19.81 -11.58
CA ASP A 71 1.23 19.93 -12.00
C ASP A 71 0.61 21.28 -11.59
N ALA A 72 0.89 21.74 -10.37
CA ALA A 72 0.41 23.02 -9.88
C ALA A 72 0.92 24.18 -10.77
N ARG A 73 2.17 24.14 -11.20
CA ARG A 73 2.74 25.13 -12.13
C ARG A 73 2.12 25.03 -13.53
N GLN A 74 1.86 23.81 -13.99
CA GLN A 74 1.33 23.55 -15.32
C GLN A 74 -0.15 23.92 -15.43
N PHE A 75 -0.99 23.44 -14.50
CA PHE A 75 -2.45 23.58 -14.58
C PHE A 75 -3.00 24.85 -13.93
N PHE A 76 -2.22 25.47 -13.03
CA PHE A 76 -2.58 26.72 -12.36
C PHE A 76 -1.47 27.78 -12.48
N PRO A 77 -1.17 28.21 -13.69
CA PRO A 77 -0.10 29.20 -13.91
C PRO A 77 -0.38 30.48 -13.11
N GLY A 78 0.65 31.03 -12.47
CA GLY A 78 0.55 32.21 -11.63
C GLY A 78 0.12 31.97 -10.19
N ARG A 79 -0.14 30.73 -9.79
CA ARG A 79 -0.42 30.36 -8.38
C ARG A 79 0.73 29.57 -7.79
N SER A 80 1.01 29.83 -6.50
CA SER A 80 1.96 28.98 -5.78
C SER A 80 1.36 27.60 -5.48
N PRO A 81 2.15 26.51 -5.38
CA PRO A 81 1.66 25.18 -5.03
C PRO A 81 0.84 25.18 -3.72
N ALA A 82 1.27 25.94 -2.72
CA ALA A 82 0.55 26.09 -1.46
C ALA A 82 -0.83 26.76 -1.62
N ALA A 83 -0.97 27.70 -2.56
CA ALA A 83 -2.26 28.32 -2.87
C ALA A 83 -3.18 27.34 -3.60
N VAL A 84 -2.62 26.47 -4.48
CA VAL A 84 -3.39 25.43 -5.18
C VAL A 84 -3.94 24.40 -4.19
N LEU A 85 -3.19 24.02 -3.15
CA LEU A 85 -3.67 23.09 -2.11
C LEU A 85 -4.89 23.63 -1.36
N ARG A 86 -5.04 24.94 -1.23
CA ARG A 86 -6.18 25.59 -0.55
C ARG A 86 -7.43 25.69 -1.42
N LEU A 87 -7.34 25.41 -2.71
CA LEU A 87 -8.50 25.43 -3.58
C LEU A 87 -9.49 24.30 -3.22
N PRO A 88 -10.79 24.50 -3.45
CA PRO A 88 -11.78 23.44 -3.32
C PRO A 88 -11.40 22.20 -4.15
N PHE A 89 -11.73 21.03 -3.62
CA PHE A 89 -11.42 19.75 -4.29
C PHE A 89 -11.92 19.70 -5.74
N VAL A 90 -13.16 20.16 -5.99
CA VAL A 90 -13.76 20.18 -7.33
C VAL A 90 -12.92 21.00 -8.30
N THR A 91 -12.44 22.17 -7.88
CA THR A 91 -11.59 23.04 -8.71
C THR A 91 -10.25 22.40 -9.02
N ARG A 92 -9.63 21.76 -8.02
CA ARG A 92 -8.36 21.05 -8.21
C ARG A 92 -8.53 19.84 -9.14
N LYS A 93 -9.60 19.07 -8.94
CA LYS A 93 -9.92 17.90 -9.77
C LYS A 93 -10.17 18.30 -11.24
N ALA A 94 -10.91 19.37 -11.47
CA ALA A 94 -11.12 19.92 -12.82
C ALA A 94 -9.80 20.31 -13.51
N GLY A 95 -8.80 20.75 -12.76
CA GLY A 95 -7.43 20.99 -13.24
C GLY A 95 -6.54 19.74 -13.28
N GLY A 96 -7.08 18.54 -13.03
CA GLY A 96 -6.32 17.29 -13.06
C GLY A 96 -5.52 16.98 -11.80
N ILE A 97 -5.67 17.78 -10.73
CA ILE A 97 -4.97 17.60 -9.47
C ILE A 97 -5.89 16.97 -8.43
N HIS A 98 -5.59 15.76 -8.02
CA HIS A 98 -6.34 15.02 -7.01
C HIS A 98 -5.40 14.27 -6.06
N HIS A 99 -5.91 13.88 -4.91
CA HIS A 99 -5.16 13.03 -3.99
C HIS A 99 -5.05 11.62 -4.58
N PRO A 100 -3.87 11.00 -4.52
CA PRO A 100 -3.70 9.62 -4.97
C PRO A 100 -4.52 8.67 -4.10
N TYR A 101 -4.97 7.57 -4.69
CA TYR A 101 -5.54 6.46 -3.93
C TYR A 101 -4.51 5.86 -2.99
N THR A 102 -4.99 5.25 -1.92
CA THR A 102 -4.15 4.49 -1.00
C THR A 102 -4.54 3.02 -1.04
N LEU A 103 -3.55 2.14 -1.02
CA LEU A 103 -3.71 0.70 -0.90
C LEU A 103 -2.94 0.23 0.33
N ALA A 104 -3.63 -0.39 1.29
CA ALA A 104 -3.06 -0.76 2.60
C ALA A 104 -2.36 0.42 3.31
N GLY A 105 -2.89 1.64 3.14
CA GLY A 105 -2.31 2.86 3.70
C GLY A 105 -1.02 3.34 3.02
N ILE A 106 -0.68 2.79 1.84
CA ILE A 106 0.42 3.26 1.00
C ILE A 106 -0.20 4.04 -0.16
N PRO A 107 0.16 5.31 -0.36
CA PRO A 107 -0.36 6.09 -1.48
C PRO A 107 0.19 5.54 -2.81
N TYR A 108 -0.61 5.61 -3.86
CA TYR A 108 -0.11 5.35 -5.20
C TYR A 108 0.89 6.45 -5.61
N PRO A 109 1.93 6.08 -6.36
CA PRO A 109 2.76 7.07 -7.02
C PRO A 109 1.92 7.89 -7.99
N HIS A 110 2.22 9.17 -8.09
CA HIS A 110 1.49 10.12 -8.92
C HIS A 110 1.34 9.63 -10.37
N ARG A 111 0.12 9.68 -10.90
CA ARG A 111 -0.26 9.22 -12.25
C ARG A 111 -0.04 7.73 -12.54
N LEU A 112 0.32 6.90 -11.55
CA LEU A 112 0.41 5.45 -11.71
C LEU A 112 -0.84 4.69 -11.26
N GLU A 113 -1.90 5.39 -10.87
CA GLU A 113 -3.20 4.78 -10.53
C GLU A 113 -3.83 4.01 -11.70
N GLN A 114 -3.47 4.36 -12.92
CA GLN A 114 -3.89 3.68 -14.16
C GLN A 114 -3.14 2.37 -14.39
N SER A 115 -2.09 2.10 -13.65
CA SER A 115 -1.35 0.85 -13.73
C SER A 115 -2.14 -0.29 -13.12
N HIS A 116 -2.06 -1.47 -13.73
CA HIS A 116 -2.72 -2.65 -13.21
C HIS A 116 -2.16 -3.05 -11.85
N SER A 117 -3.05 -3.35 -10.91
CA SER A 117 -2.69 -3.84 -9.58
C SER A 117 -3.31 -5.21 -9.36
N MET A 118 -2.56 -6.11 -8.75
CA MET A 118 -3.02 -7.44 -8.40
C MET A 118 -2.90 -7.67 -6.89
N LEU A 119 -4.02 -8.00 -6.24
CA LEU A 119 -4.03 -8.38 -4.83
C LEU A 119 -4.07 -9.91 -4.72
N ILE A 120 -3.00 -10.47 -4.17
CA ILE A 120 -2.86 -11.91 -3.97
C ILE A 120 -2.86 -12.21 -2.47
N GLY A 121 -3.54 -13.26 -2.09
CA GLY A 121 -3.58 -13.72 -0.70
C GLY A 121 -4.60 -14.83 -0.50
N THR A 122 -4.48 -15.55 0.62
CA THR A 122 -5.43 -16.58 1.03
C THR A 122 -6.78 -15.97 1.45
N THR A 123 -7.79 -16.82 1.63
CA THR A 123 -9.08 -16.39 2.20
C THR A 123 -8.85 -15.77 3.58
N GLY A 124 -9.51 -14.66 3.88
CA GLY A 124 -9.32 -13.94 5.15
C GLY A 124 -8.12 -12.97 5.19
N ALA A 125 -7.28 -12.90 4.15
CA ALA A 125 -6.12 -12.00 4.11
C ALA A 125 -6.47 -10.50 3.94
N GLY A 126 -7.73 -10.12 3.98
CA GLY A 126 -8.16 -8.72 3.90
C GLY A 126 -8.31 -8.14 2.49
N LYS A 127 -8.16 -8.93 1.41
CA LYS A 127 -8.28 -8.44 0.03
C LYS A 127 -9.57 -7.67 -0.25
N THR A 128 -10.71 -8.23 0.16
CA THR A 128 -12.03 -7.61 -0.03
C THR A 128 -12.16 -6.32 0.77
N THR A 129 -11.55 -6.25 1.96
CA THR A 129 -11.54 -5.04 2.80
C THR A 129 -10.76 -3.93 2.10
N GLU A 130 -9.60 -4.24 1.53
CA GLU A 130 -8.82 -3.27 0.77
C GLU A 130 -9.54 -2.80 -0.50
N LEU A 131 -10.15 -3.71 -1.24
CA LEU A 131 -10.93 -3.33 -2.42
C LEU A 131 -12.15 -2.46 -2.06
N ARG A 132 -12.83 -2.74 -0.94
CA ARG A 132 -13.90 -1.87 -0.42
C ARG A 132 -13.38 -0.49 -0.02
N SER A 133 -12.21 -0.42 0.60
CA SER A 133 -11.54 0.84 0.91
C SER A 133 -11.27 1.65 -0.37
N LEU A 134 -10.75 0.99 -1.40
CA LEU A 134 -10.48 1.62 -2.69
C LEU A 134 -11.77 2.14 -3.36
N VAL A 135 -12.84 1.35 -3.36
CA VAL A 135 -14.16 1.80 -3.89
C VAL A 135 -14.68 3.01 -3.11
N SER A 136 -14.52 3.03 -1.79
CA SER A 136 -14.90 4.19 -0.96
C SER A 136 -14.11 5.44 -1.36
N GLN A 137 -12.81 5.31 -1.62
CA GLN A 137 -11.97 6.41 -2.08
C GLN A 137 -12.39 6.91 -3.48
N MET A 138 -12.72 6.01 -4.41
CA MET A 138 -13.26 6.36 -5.73
C MET A 138 -14.57 7.15 -5.61
N ARG A 139 -15.45 6.74 -4.71
CA ARG A 139 -16.68 7.46 -4.40
C ARG A 139 -16.42 8.87 -3.86
N GLN A 140 -15.50 9.01 -2.92
CA GLN A 140 -15.13 10.31 -2.34
C GLN A 140 -14.52 11.24 -3.40
N ARG A 141 -13.74 10.69 -4.31
CA ARG A 141 -13.16 11.45 -5.44
C ARG A 141 -14.15 11.70 -6.57
N GLN A 142 -15.33 11.11 -6.51
CA GLN A 142 -16.35 11.18 -7.60
C GLN A 142 -15.78 10.66 -8.93
N ASP A 143 -15.02 9.57 -8.87
CA ASP A 143 -14.50 8.89 -10.04
C ASP A 143 -15.47 7.80 -10.49
N SER A 144 -15.48 7.51 -11.80
CA SER A 144 -16.22 6.39 -12.35
C SER A 144 -15.46 5.09 -12.17
N ALA A 145 -16.19 4.02 -11.86
CA ALA A 145 -15.60 2.69 -11.72
C ALA A 145 -16.52 1.63 -12.33
N VAL A 146 -15.92 0.60 -12.91
CA VAL A 146 -16.63 -0.62 -13.33
C VAL A 146 -16.20 -1.74 -12.41
N ILE A 147 -17.17 -2.36 -11.74
CA ILE A 147 -16.92 -3.41 -10.74
C ILE A 147 -17.57 -4.70 -11.22
N PHE A 148 -16.77 -5.75 -11.38
CA PHE A 148 -17.27 -7.09 -11.63
C PHE A 148 -17.50 -7.79 -10.28
N ASP A 149 -18.77 -7.92 -9.89
CA ASP A 149 -19.16 -8.45 -8.57
C ASP A 149 -19.93 -9.79 -8.72
N LEU A 150 -19.22 -10.89 -8.52
CA LEU A 150 -19.79 -12.24 -8.58
C LEU A 150 -20.73 -12.57 -7.43
N THR A 151 -20.53 -11.94 -6.27
CA THR A 151 -21.21 -12.30 -5.02
C THR A 151 -22.31 -11.30 -4.62
N GLY A 152 -22.36 -10.15 -5.28
CA GLY A 152 -23.25 -9.05 -4.91
C GLY A 152 -22.77 -8.22 -3.70
N ALA A 153 -21.58 -8.53 -3.16
CA ALA A 153 -21.08 -7.89 -1.94
C ALA A 153 -20.74 -6.41 -2.10
N TYR A 154 -20.38 -5.98 -3.31
CA TYR A 154 -20.15 -4.56 -3.61
C TYR A 154 -21.47 -3.85 -3.91
N VAL A 155 -22.38 -4.50 -4.60
CA VAL A 155 -23.75 -3.99 -4.84
C VAL A 155 -24.43 -3.74 -3.50
N GLU A 156 -24.38 -4.70 -2.58
CA GLU A 156 -24.97 -4.57 -1.24
C GLU A 156 -24.39 -3.38 -0.45
N ALA A 157 -23.06 -3.20 -0.54
CA ALA A 157 -22.34 -2.21 0.28
C ALA A 157 -22.35 -0.80 -0.31
N PHE A 158 -22.41 -0.66 -1.64
CA PHE A 158 -22.12 0.62 -2.31
C PHE A 158 -23.17 1.08 -3.31
N TYR A 159 -24.12 0.23 -3.72
CA TYR A 159 -25.07 0.61 -4.74
C TYR A 159 -25.95 1.79 -4.34
N ASP A 160 -25.97 2.80 -5.18
CA ASP A 160 -26.83 3.97 -5.07
C ASP A 160 -27.67 4.08 -6.37
N PRO A 161 -28.99 3.87 -6.30
CA PRO A 161 -29.85 3.87 -7.49
C PRO A 161 -29.89 5.19 -8.24
N MET A 162 -29.48 6.29 -7.61
CA MET A 162 -29.42 7.62 -8.24
C MET A 162 -28.12 7.86 -9.01
N ARG A 163 -27.11 7.00 -8.83
CA ARG A 163 -25.77 7.23 -9.36
C ARG A 163 -25.17 6.04 -10.10
N ASP A 164 -25.60 4.83 -9.74
CA ASP A 164 -24.99 3.60 -10.22
C ASP A 164 -25.92 2.81 -11.12
N THR A 165 -25.34 2.09 -12.05
CA THR A 165 -26.06 1.20 -12.96
C THR A 165 -25.62 -0.24 -12.73
N ILE A 166 -26.56 -1.15 -12.57
CA ILE A 166 -26.31 -2.59 -12.52
C ILE A 166 -26.50 -3.17 -13.91
N LEU A 167 -25.44 -3.73 -14.47
CA LEU A 167 -25.46 -4.42 -15.78
C LEU A 167 -25.49 -5.93 -15.54
N ASN A 168 -26.62 -6.44 -15.07
CA ASN A 168 -26.86 -7.87 -14.89
C ASN A 168 -28.27 -8.22 -15.38
N PRO A 169 -28.43 -8.96 -16.49
CA PRO A 169 -29.74 -9.30 -17.05
C PRO A 169 -30.67 -10.08 -16.10
N MET A 170 -30.11 -10.69 -15.05
CA MET A 170 -30.88 -11.42 -14.04
C MET A 170 -31.33 -10.54 -12.88
N ASP A 171 -30.89 -9.28 -12.83
CA ASP A 171 -31.27 -8.32 -11.80
C ASP A 171 -32.39 -7.39 -12.33
N GLN A 172 -33.48 -7.26 -11.57
CA GLN A 172 -34.62 -6.41 -11.97
C GLN A 172 -34.25 -4.91 -12.08
N ARG A 173 -33.13 -4.50 -11.47
CA ARG A 173 -32.63 -3.12 -11.52
C ARG A 173 -31.77 -2.86 -12.78
N CYS A 174 -31.51 -3.89 -13.57
CA CYS A 174 -30.78 -3.74 -14.81
C CYS A 174 -31.59 -2.93 -15.82
N PRO A 175 -31.06 -1.84 -16.37
CA PRO A 175 -31.72 -1.14 -17.46
C PRO A 175 -31.85 -2.03 -18.70
N ALA A 176 -32.77 -1.72 -19.58
CA ALA A 176 -32.87 -2.38 -20.87
C ALA A 176 -31.66 -2.00 -21.72
N TRP A 177 -30.61 -2.81 -21.61
CA TRP A 177 -29.36 -2.63 -22.35
C TRP A 177 -29.11 -3.80 -23.29
N SER A 178 -28.62 -3.50 -24.45
CA SER A 178 -28.16 -4.47 -25.46
C SER A 178 -26.85 -3.98 -26.05
N ILE A 179 -25.96 -4.90 -26.38
CA ILE A 179 -24.71 -4.59 -27.10
C ILE A 179 -24.94 -3.83 -28.42
N PHE A 180 -26.15 -3.95 -28.97
CA PHE A 180 -26.52 -3.23 -30.20
C PHE A 180 -26.86 -1.75 -29.97
N ASN A 181 -27.06 -1.33 -28.70
CA ASN A 181 -27.38 0.08 -28.40
C ASN A 181 -26.15 0.99 -28.55
N ASP A 182 -24.94 0.42 -28.51
CA ASP A 182 -23.67 1.16 -28.65
C ASP A 182 -23.14 1.20 -30.09
N CYS A 183 -23.87 0.58 -31.02
CA CYS A 183 -23.49 0.49 -32.43
C CYS A 183 -24.20 1.50 -33.37
N SER A 184 -24.87 2.50 -32.78
CA SER A 184 -25.63 3.51 -33.54
C SER A 184 -24.87 4.84 -33.70
#